data_836c639b3b9ec2c3967efcdae641d431
#
_entry.id   836c639b3b9ec2c3967efcdae641d431
#
_cell.length_a   1.000
_cell.length_b   1.000
_cell.length_c   1.000
_cell.angle_alpha   90.00
_cell.angle_beta   90.00
_cell.angle_gamma   90.00
#
_symmetry.space_group_name_H-M   'P 1'
#
loop_
_entity.id
_entity.type
_entity.pdbx_description
1 polymer ?
#
loop_
_entity_poly.entity_id
_entity_poly.type
_entity_poly.pdbx_seq_one_letter_code
_entity_poly.pdbx_strand_id
1 'polypeptide(L)'
;MADLFPDDLPQTPTGDAPREDAPLADRLRPANLGXVIGQDHXTGPEGAIGRMVAAGRLSSMILWGPPGTGKTTIARLLADSVGMRFESVSAVFSGVAXLKKAFAAADKAAEAGQRTLLFVDEIHRFNRAQQDGFLPFVERGTVTLVGATTENPSFALNAALLSRAQVLILQRLDHXALGQLLDRAEKLEGPLPLTPEARDALVASADGDGRFLLNQAETLYNAQIEEPLDPAXLGKFLQRRVAVYDKDREGHYNLISALHKAVRGSDVQASLYYLARMLTAGEEPRFLARRLVRMAVEDIGMADPQALVQCMAAKDAXEFLGSPEGELALVQACTYLATAPKSNAVYKAQKASFKSARETGSLMPPQNILNAPTKLMKDIGYGSGYSYDHDAESGFSGDNYWPEEMEPQRYYEPVERGFEREVKKRLDYWDKLRRERE
;
A
#
# COMPACT_ATOMS: atom_id res chain seq x y z
N MET A 1 21.39 40.88 -25.89
CA MET A 1 20.57 40.35 -24.79
C MET A 1 21.24 39.11 -24.25
N ALA A 2 21.71 39.22 -23.03
CA ALA A 2 22.41 38.11 -22.41
C ALA A 2 21.40 37.01 -22.02
N ASP A 3 21.78 35.78 -22.31
CA ASP A 3 20.99 34.60 -21.94
C ASP A 3 20.79 34.55 -20.44
N LEU A 4 19.54 34.57 -20.04
CA LEU A 4 19.14 34.59 -18.64
C LEU A 4 19.15 33.19 -17.98
N PHE A 5 19.49 32.16 -18.73
CA PHE A 5 19.55 30.80 -18.21
C PHE A 5 20.82 30.11 -18.68
N PRO A 6 21.83 29.99 -17.84
CA PRO A 6 22.99 29.19 -18.21
C PRO A 6 22.61 27.73 -18.35
N ASP A 7 22.94 27.16 -19.48
CA ASP A 7 22.65 25.76 -19.82
C ASP A 7 23.52 24.76 -19.04
N ASP A 8 24.34 25.22 -18.12
CA ASP A 8 25.24 24.38 -17.37
C ASP A 8 24.90 24.38 -15.86
N LEU A 9 23.83 23.67 -15.51
CA LEU A 9 23.75 23.20 -14.12
C LEU A 9 24.62 21.95 -14.02
N PRO A 10 25.65 21.97 -13.22
CA PRO A 10 26.50 20.79 -13.07
C PRO A 10 25.65 19.63 -12.58
N GLN A 11 25.74 18.52 -13.30
CA GLN A 11 25.15 17.27 -12.83
C GLN A 11 25.85 16.92 -11.51
N THR A 12 25.09 16.85 -10.45
CA THR A 12 25.63 16.48 -9.14
C THR A 12 26.24 15.08 -9.25
N PRO A 13 27.51 14.91 -8.96
CA PRO A 13 28.07 13.55 -8.96
C PRO A 13 27.34 12.69 -7.94
N THR A 14 27.10 11.47 -8.32
CA THR A 14 26.58 10.46 -7.40
C THR A 14 27.58 10.30 -6.26
N GLY A 15 27.21 10.75 -5.08
CA GLY A 15 28.06 10.57 -3.90
C GLY A 15 28.25 11.78 -3.01
N ASP A 16 27.74 12.94 -3.38
CA ASP A 16 27.88 14.11 -2.52
C ASP A 16 26.86 14.09 -1.38
N ALA A 17 27.34 14.36 -0.17
CA ALA A 17 26.46 14.54 0.98
C ALA A 17 25.48 15.68 0.70
N PRO A 18 24.22 15.57 1.17
CA PRO A 18 23.25 16.64 0.98
C PRO A 18 23.77 17.96 1.56
N ARG A 19 23.44 19.07 0.92
CA ARG A 19 23.80 20.40 1.43
C ARG A 19 23.18 20.63 2.79
N GLU A 20 23.86 21.42 3.62
CA GLU A 20 23.37 21.76 4.97
C GLU A 20 21.98 22.41 4.95
N ASP A 21 21.64 23.09 3.84
CA ASP A 21 20.35 23.75 3.68
C ASP A 21 19.30 22.89 2.99
N ALA A 22 19.61 21.63 2.66
CA ALA A 22 18.66 20.70 2.05
C ALA A 22 17.55 20.33 3.06
N PRO A 23 16.35 19.96 2.57
CA PRO A 23 15.29 19.49 3.48
C PRO A 23 15.75 18.37 4.39
N LEU A 24 15.26 18.33 5.61
CA LEU A 24 15.65 17.33 6.60
C LEU A 24 15.50 15.90 6.06
N ALA A 25 14.43 15.63 5.34
CA ALA A 25 14.20 14.29 4.77
C ALA A 25 15.34 13.88 3.82
N ASP A 26 15.87 14.83 3.05
CA ASP A 26 16.99 14.56 2.15
C ASP A 26 18.30 14.37 2.91
N ARG A 27 18.53 15.18 3.94
CA ARG A 27 19.76 15.08 4.76
C ARG A 27 19.81 13.78 5.56
N LEU A 28 18.65 13.18 5.84
CA LEU A 28 18.56 11.96 6.63
C LEU A 28 18.43 10.70 5.78
N ARG A 29 18.58 10.80 4.46
CA ARG A 29 18.54 9.61 3.61
C ARG A 29 19.61 8.62 4.03
N PRO A 30 19.27 7.32 4.15
CA PRO A 30 20.29 6.32 4.54
C PRO A 30 21.45 6.28 3.57
N ALA A 31 22.63 5.98 4.07
CA ALA A 31 23.83 5.84 3.26
C ALA A 31 23.92 4.46 2.59
N ASN A 32 23.21 3.49 3.09
CA ASN A 32 23.20 2.13 2.52
C ASN A 32 21.86 1.45 2.79
N LEU A 33 21.65 0.34 2.14
CA LEU A 33 20.35 -0.38 2.24
C LEU A 33 20.07 -0.92 3.64
N GLY A 34 21.08 -1.23 4.42
CA GLY A 34 20.93 -1.63 5.82
C GLY A 34 20.27 -0.56 6.68
N UNK A 35 20.27 0.57 6.25
CA UNK A 35 19.78 1.59 6.95
C UNK A 35 18.48 2.00 6.58
N VAL A 36 17.94 1.41 5.65
CA VAL A 36 16.56 1.69 5.27
C VAL A 36 15.64 1.18 6.37
N ILE A 37 14.74 2.02 6.82
CA ILE A 37 13.86 1.71 7.95
C ILE A 37 12.52 1.17 7.43
N GLY A 38 12.05 0.08 8.03
CA GLY A 38 10.67 -0.42 7.85
C GLY A 38 10.43 -1.31 6.65
N GLN A 39 11.46 -1.61 5.85
CA GLN A 39 11.30 -2.43 4.64
C GLN A 39 12.21 -3.67 4.67
N ASP A 40 12.45 -4.22 5.83
CA ASP A 40 13.37 -5.35 6.01
C ASP A 40 12.98 -6.57 5.15
N HIS A 41 11.73 -6.76 4.96
CA HIS A 41 11.23 -7.83 4.08
C HIS A 41 11.71 -7.70 2.61
N UNK A 42 12.04 -6.54 2.26
CA UNK A 42 12.46 -6.28 0.97
C UNK A 42 13.90 -6.15 0.90
N THR A 43 14.48 -5.46 1.88
CA THR A 43 15.91 -5.10 1.83
C THR A 43 16.82 -6.03 2.63
N GLY A 44 16.29 -6.86 3.47
CA GLY A 44 17.10 -7.80 4.28
C GLY A 44 17.74 -8.89 3.44
N PRO A 45 18.65 -9.68 4.02
CA PRO A 45 19.39 -10.70 3.27
C PRO A 45 18.52 -11.73 2.57
N GLU A 46 17.35 -12.03 3.13
CA GLU A 46 16.40 -12.99 2.54
C GLU A 46 15.39 -12.33 1.61
N GLY A 47 15.37 -11.00 1.57
CA GLY A 47 14.44 -10.25 0.73
C GLY A 47 14.90 -10.17 -0.72
N ALA A 48 13.97 -9.85 -1.61
CA ALA A 48 14.25 -9.77 -3.06
C ALA A 48 15.38 -8.78 -3.37
N ILE A 49 15.34 -7.60 -2.74
CA ILE A 49 16.35 -6.58 -2.98
C ILE A 49 17.70 -7.01 -2.39
N GLY A 50 17.69 -7.53 -1.17
CA GLY A 50 18.91 -8.01 -0.53
C GLY A 50 19.63 -9.07 -1.35
N ARG A 51 18.86 -10.00 -1.92
CA ARG A 51 19.41 -11.06 -2.77
C ARG A 51 20.00 -10.52 -4.07
N MET A 52 19.32 -9.56 -4.70
CA MET A 52 19.83 -8.93 -5.94
C MET A 52 21.17 -8.21 -5.68
N VAL A 53 21.26 -7.46 -4.58
CA VAL A 53 22.47 -6.74 -4.23
C VAL A 53 23.60 -7.71 -3.93
N ALA A 54 23.32 -8.79 -3.19
CA ALA A 54 24.33 -9.80 -2.87
C ALA A 54 24.87 -10.48 -4.14
N ALA A 55 24.01 -10.68 -5.15
CA ALA A 55 24.40 -11.26 -6.43
C ALA A 55 25.09 -10.26 -7.37
N GLY A 56 25.03 -8.96 -7.05
CA GLY A 56 25.58 -7.90 -7.91
C GLY A 56 24.79 -7.67 -9.18
N ARG A 57 23.55 -8.15 -9.25
CA ARG A 57 22.69 -8.05 -10.44
C ARG A 57 21.30 -7.56 -10.07
N LEU A 58 20.90 -6.45 -10.69
CA LEU A 58 19.56 -5.94 -10.53
C LEU A 58 18.68 -6.31 -11.72
N SER A 59 17.47 -6.75 -11.45
CA SER A 59 16.43 -6.86 -12.46
C SER A 59 15.47 -5.70 -12.30
N SER A 60 14.76 -5.36 -13.38
CA SER A 60 13.77 -4.28 -13.34
C SER A 60 12.68 -4.61 -12.33
N MET A 61 12.14 -3.57 -11.68
CA MET A 61 11.17 -3.76 -10.61
C MET A 61 10.20 -2.58 -10.54
N ILE A 62 9.05 -2.84 -9.93
CA ILE A 62 8.07 -1.83 -9.61
C ILE A 62 7.92 -1.80 -8.09
N LEU A 63 8.24 -0.66 -7.49
CA LEU A 63 8.09 -0.46 -6.04
C LEU A 63 6.70 0.11 -5.78
N TRP A 64 5.84 -0.67 -5.17
CA TRP A 64 4.45 -0.32 -4.93
C TRP A 64 4.21 -0.11 -3.44
N GLY A 65 3.75 1.06 -3.07
CA GLY A 65 3.45 1.34 -1.67
C GLY A 65 3.00 2.76 -1.42
N PRO A 66 2.49 3.02 -0.22
CA PRO A 66 2.04 4.36 0.13
C PRO A 66 3.17 5.39 0.06
N PRO A 67 2.84 6.68 0.03
CA PRO A 67 3.90 7.71 0.06
C PRO A 67 4.69 7.65 1.35
N GLY A 68 5.94 8.09 1.30
CA GLY A 68 6.80 8.18 2.48
C GLY A 68 7.35 6.87 2.98
N THR A 69 7.40 5.83 2.14
CA THR A 69 7.90 4.50 2.51
C THR A 69 9.32 4.22 2.03
N GLY A 70 9.94 5.16 1.30
CA GLY A 70 11.36 5.06 0.94
C GLY A 70 11.65 4.62 -0.49
N LYS A 71 10.69 4.72 -1.41
CA LYS A 71 10.86 4.24 -2.80
C LYS A 71 12.05 4.89 -3.51
N THR A 72 12.14 6.23 -3.47
CA THR A 72 13.26 6.95 -4.10
C THR A 72 14.61 6.61 -3.45
N THR A 73 14.62 6.56 -2.13
CA THR A 73 15.82 6.23 -1.36
C THR A 73 16.32 4.84 -1.73
N ILE A 74 15.43 3.85 -1.79
CA ILE A 74 15.80 2.48 -2.15
C ILE A 74 16.41 2.46 -3.55
N ALA A 75 15.82 3.15 -4.53
CA ALA A 75 16.32 3.16 -5.90
C ALA A 75 17.73 3.74 -5.98
N ARG A 76 18.00 4.86 -5.30
CA ARG A 76 19.35 5.45 -5.27
C ARG A 76 20.36 4.51 -4.65
N LEU A 77 19.99 3.89 -3.53
CA LEU A 77 20.89 2.98 -2.83
C LEU A 77 21.18 1.73 -3.66
N LEU A 78 20.18 1.25 -4.42
CA LEU A 78 20.39 0.12 -5.33
C LEU A 78 21.42 0.45 -6.40
N ALA A 79 21.30 1.62 -7.03
CA ALA A 79 22.27 2.03 -8.05
C ALA A 79 23.68 2.11 -7.48
N ASP A 80 23.82 2.72 -6.30
CA ASP A 80 25.13 2.83 -5.63
C ASP A 80 25.69 1.45 -5.27
N SER A 81 24.84 0.55 -4.79
CA SER A 81 25.26 -0.78 -4.31
C SER A 81 25.85 -1.65 -5.41
N VAL A 82 25.40 -1.47 -6.65
CA VAL A 82 25.85 -2.29 -7.79
C VAL A 82 26.64 -1.50 -8.83
N GLY A 83 27.01 -0.25 -8.50
CA GLY A 83 27.86 0.57 -9.39
C GLY A 83 27.18 1.02 -10.67
N MET A 84 25.88 1.27 -10.64
CA MET A 84 25.12 1.76 -11.78
C MET A 84 24.96 3.28 -11.72
N ARG A 85 24.86 3.88 -12.91
CA ARG A 85 24.49 5.29 -13.03
C ARG A 85 23.01 5.45 -12.67
N PHE A 86 22.66 6.47 -11.89
CA PHE A 86 21.29 6.74 -11.48
C PHE A 86 20.71 7.87 -12.33
N GLU A 87 19.55 7.62 -12.94
CA GLU A 87 18.81 8.62 -13.69
C GLU A 87 17.37 8.63 -13.17
N SER A 88 16.84 9.81 -12.87
CA SER A 88 15.49 9.94 -12.28
C SER A 88 14.57 10.73 -13.20
N VAL A 89 13.38 10.23 -13.43
CA VAL A 89 12.32 10.88 -14.21
C VAL A 89 11.04 10.86 -13.40
N SER A 90 10.34 11.99 -13.33
CA SER A 90 9.02 12.03 -12.70
C SER A 90 7.95 12.10 -13.79
N ALA A 91 7.00 11.20 -13.75
CA ALA A 91 5.88 11.20 -14.71
C ALA A 91 4.99 12.43 -14.54
N VAL A 92 5.05 13.10 -13.38
CA VAL A 92 4.27 14.32 -13.12
C VAL A 92 4.93 15.54 -13.75
N PHE A 93 6.26 15.67 -13.61
CA PHE A 93 6.98 16.88 -14.02
C PHE A 93 7.73 16.73 -15.34
N SER A 94 7.97 15.51 -15.77
CA SER A 94 8.72 15.24 -17.02
C SER A 94 7.76 14.70 -18.07
N GLY A 95 7.79 15.29 -19.22
CA GLY A 95 7.03 14.79 -20.35
C GLY A 95 7.81 13.73 -21.13
N VAL A 96 7.35 13.44 -22.34
CA VAL A 96 7.99 12.52 -23.28
C VAL A 96 9.42 12.96 -23.58
N ALA A 97 9.68 14.27 -23.68
CA ALA A 97 11.03 14.81 -23.92
C ALA A 97 12.04 14.42 -22.82
N UNK A 98 11.66 14.44 -21.76
CA UNK A 98 12.43 14.07 -20.71
C UNK A 98 12.83 12.70 -20.71
N LEU A 99 11.86 11.95 -20.99
CA LEU A 99 12.05 10.51 -21.11
C LEU A 99 13.00 10.16 -22.25
N LYS A 100 12.84 10.77 -23.40
CA LYS A 100 13.74 10.57 -24.54
C LYS A 100 15.17 10.96 -24.20
N LYS A 101 15.36 12.06 -23.50
CA LYS A 101 16.67 12.50 -23.03
C LYS A 101 17.32 11.46 -22.12
N ALA A 102 16.54 10.90 -21.20
CA ALA A 102 17.04 9.86 -20.29
C ALA A 102 17.48 8.61 -21.03
N PHE A 103 16.71 8.19 -22.03
CA PHE A 103 17.08 7.02 -22.84
C PHE A 103 18.34 7.28 -23.67
N ALA A 104 18.45 8.46 -24.26
CA ALA A 104 19.64 8.84 -25.03
C ALA A 104 20.90 8.85 -24.15
N ALA A 105 20.77 9.40 -22.93
CA ALA A 105 21.87 9.41 -21.96
C ALA A 105 22.26 7.99 -21.55
N ALA A 106 21.27 7.11 -21.36
CA ALA A 106 21.54 5.71 -21.01
C ALA A 106 22.24 4.96 -22.14
N ASP A 107 21.80 5.18 -23.40
CA ASP A 107 22.46 4.59 -24.57
C ASP A 107 23.93 5.04 -24.67
N LYS A 108 24.19 6.32 -24.44
CA LYS A 108 25.54 6.88 -24.48
C LYS A 108 26.40 6.28 -23.35
N ALA A 109 25.84 6.17 -22.14
CA ALA A 109 26.54 5.57 -21.02
C ALA A 109 26.85 4.09 -21.28
N ALA A 110 25.93 3.37 -21.93
CA ALA A 110 26.12 1.96 -22.27
C ALA A 110 27.28 1.77 -23.26
N GLU A 111 27.49 2.70 -24.19
CA GLU A 111 28.63 2.68 -25.12
C GLU A 111 29.95 2.79 -24.36
N ALA A 112 29.94 3.47 -23.21
CA ALA A 112 31.13 3.61 -22.34
C ALA A 112 31.23 2.48 -21.31
N GLY A 113 30.35 1.46 -21.39
CA GLY A 113 30.37 0.32 -20.48
C GLY A 113 29.67 0.58 -19.14
N GLN A 114 28.90 1.65 -19.03
CA GLN A 114 28.21 2.00 -17.78
C GLN A 114 26.73 1.69 -17.88
N ARG A 115 26.24 0.90 -16.91
CA ARG A 115 24.83 0.55 -16.81
C ARG A 115 24.04 1.69 -16.14
N THR A 116 22.79 1.85 -16.51
CA THR A 116 21.90 2.88 -15.96
C THR A 116 20.71 2.24 -15.23
N LEU A 117 20.49 2.69 -14.00
CA LEU A 117 19.22 2.46 -13.29
C LEU A 117 18.34 3.67 -13.55
N LEU A 118 17.21 3.45 -14.22
CA LEU A 118 16.24 4.51 -14.51
C LEU A 118 15.12 4.43 -13.48
N PHE A 119 15.05 5.42 -12.61
CA PHE A 119 13.97 5.52 -11.61
C PHE A 119 12.86 6.39 -12.19
N VAL A 120 11.65 5.84 -12.25
CA VAL A 120 10.48 6.55 -12.77
C VAL A 120 9.47 6.71 -11.64
N ASP A 121 9.40 7.93 -11.10
CA ASP A 121 8.47 8.23 -10.01
C ASP A 121 7.06 8.42 -10.57
N GLU A 122 6.09 7.88 -9.85
CA GLU A 122 4.67 7.93 -10.24
C GLU A 122 4.43 7.38 -11.65
N ILE A 123 5.03 6.24 -11.95
CA ILE A 123 5.03 5.62 -13.28
C ILE A 123 3.59 5.40 -13.80
N HIS A 124 2.62 5.25 -12.91
CA HIS A 124 1.21 5.07 -13.29
C HIS A 124 0.63 6.27 -14.03
N ARG A 125 1.28 7.43 -13.98
CA ARG A 125 0.81 8.62 -14.67
C ARG A 125 1.15 8.63 -16.16
N PHE A 126 2.07 7.79 -16.60
CA PHE A 126 2.32 7.61 -18.04
C PHE A 126 1.20 6.76 -18.65
N ASN A 127 0.75 7.14 -19.84
CA ASN A 127 -0.25 6.36 -20.56
C ASN A 127 0.36 5.09 -21.16
N ARG A 128 -0.46 4.24 -21.75
CA ARG A 128 0.00 2.94 -22.28
C ARG A 128 1.06 3.09 -23.38
N ALA A 129 0.91 4.07 -24.26
CA ALA A 129 1.89 4.30 -25.33
C ALA A 129 3.25 4.73 -24.75
N GLN A 130 3.23 5.60 -23.75
CA GLN A 130 4.45 6.03 -23.06
C GLN A 130 5.09 4.87 -22.34
N GLN A 131 4.30 4.01 -21.68
CA GLN A 131 4.80 2.81 -21.02
C GLN A 131 5.45 1.85 -22.02
N ASP A 132 4.85 1.68 -23.19
CA ASP A 132 5.44 0.86 -24.25
C ASP A 132 6.80 1.37 -24.69
N GLY A 133 7.03 2.68 -24.59
CA GLY A 133 8.31 3.29 -24.92
C GLY A 133 9.48 2.84 -24.06
N PHE A 134 9.19 2.32 -22.85
CA PHE A 134 10.24 1.74 -22.00
C PHE A 134 10.73 0.38 -22.48
N LEU A 135 9.88 -0.36 -23.18
CA LEU A 135 10.12 -1.79 -23.46
C LEU A 135 11.43 -2.06 -24.21
N PRO A 136 11.74 -1.35 -25.31
CA PRO A 136 12.99 -1.66 -26.03
C PRO A 136 14.24 -1.48 -25.16
N PHE A 137 14.25 -0.47 -24.29
CA PHE A 137 15.41 -0.15 -23.46
C PHE A 137 15.54 -1.13 -22.30
N VAL A 138 14.43 -1.59 -21.75
CA VAL A 138 14.42 -2.61 -20.70
C VAL A 138 14.84 -3.96 -21.27
N GLU A 139 14.32 -4.33 -22.43
CA GLU A 139 14.61 -5.61 -23.09
C GLU A 139 16.09 -5.73 -23.49
N ARG A 140 16.68 -4.64 -23.99
CA ARG A 140 18.09 -4.64 -24.38
C ARG A 140 19.04 -4.52 -23.19
N GLY A 141 18.52 -4.20 -22.00
CA GLY A 141 19.34 -3.98 -20.84
C GLY A 141 20.04 -2.63 -20.80
N THR A 142 19.67 -1.70 -21.70
CA THR A 142 20.18 -0.33 -21.70
C THR A 142 19.85 0.35 -20.37
N VAL A 143 18.64 0.14 -19.88
CA VAL A 143 18.23 0.60 -18.55
C VAL A 143 17.73 -0.58 -17.74
N THR A 144 17.99 -0.54 -16.42
CA THR A 144 17.27 -1.32 -15.44
C THR A 144 16.20 -0.39 -14.89
N LEU A 145 14.94 -0.73 -15.09
CA LEU A 145 13.81 0.12 -14.68
C LEU A 145 13.46 -0.12 -13.22
N VAL A 146 13.36 0.96 -12.45
CA VAL A 146 12.75 0.92 -11.12
C VAL A 146 11.61 1.92 -11.13
N GLY A 147 10.40 1.44 -11.30
CA GLY A 147 9.20 2.27 -11.28
C GLY A 147 8.65 2.38 -9.87
N ALA A 148 8.14 3.54 -9.51
CA ALA A 148 7.51 3.75 -8.21
C ALA A 148 6.06 4.17 -8.41
N THR A 149 5.16 3.58 -7.63
CA THR A 149 3.73 3.88 -7.74
C THR A 149 3.02 3.68 -6.40
N THR A 150 2.01 4.51 -6.17
CA THR A 150 1.08 4.31 -5.05
C THR A 150 -0.15 3.51 -5.48
N GLU A 151 -0.33 3.28 -6.78
CA GLU A 151 -1.48 2.57 -7.33
C GLU A 151 -1.15 1.12 -7.62
N ASN A 152 -2.17 0.26 -7.61
CA ASN A 152 -1.99 -1.16 -7.89
C ASN A 152 -1.44 -1.34 -9.32
N PRO A 153 -0.22 -1.88 -9.47
CA PRO A 153 0.38 -2.02 -10.80
C PRO A 153 -0.43 -2.85 -11.78
N SER A 154 -1.20 -3.82 -11.30
CA SER A 154 -2.03 -4.67 -12.16
C SER A 154 -3.05 -3.87 -12.95
N PHE A 155 -3.50 -2.73 -12.42
CA PHE A 155 -4.47 -1.86 -13.08
C PHE A 155 -3.82 -0.66 -13.75
N ALA A 156 -2.66 -0.23 -13.26
CA ALA A 156 -2.03 1.02 -13.68
C ALA A 156 -1.00 0.85 -14.78
N LEU A 157 -0.41 -0.34 -14.90
CA LEU A 157 0.68 -0.60 -15.85
C LEU A 157 0.26 -1.67 -16.87
N ASN A 158 0.83 -1.59 -18.08
CA ASN A 158 0.49 -2.56 -19.11
C ASN A 158 1.15 -3.92 -18.83
N ALA A 159 0.56 -4.97 -19.38
CA ALA A 159 0.99 -6.34 -19.11
C ALA A 159 2.42 -6.61 -19.60
N ALA A 160 2.80 -6.00 -20.73
CA ALA A 160 4.16 -6.19 -21.29
C ALA A 160 5.22 -5.67 -20.34
N LEU A 161 4.99 -4.51 -19.74
CA LEU A 161 5.92 -3.93 -18.76
C LEU A 161 5.97 -4.77 -17.48
N LEU A 162 4.80 -5.20 -16.99
CA LEU A 162 4.72 -6.02 -15.78
C LEU A 162 5.40 -7.37 -15.94
N SER A 163 5.37 -7.95 -17.14
CA SER A 163 6.02 -9.25 -17.37
C SER A 163 7.55 -9.16 -17.35
N ARG A 164 8.09 -7.94 -17.47
CA ARG A 164 9.54 -7.70 -17.48
C ARG A 164 10.05 -7.08 -16.18
N ALA A 165 9.19 -6.98 -15.16
CA ALA A 165 9.55 -6.35 -13.90
C ALA A 165 8.97 -7.15 -12.73
N GLN A 166 9.69 -7.17 -11.63
CA GLN A 166 9.21 -7.78 -10.40
C GLN A 166 8.48 -6.71 -9.57
N VAL A 167 7.28 -7.02 -9.08
CA VAL A 167 6.55 -6.09 -8.22
C VAL A 167 6.95 -6.35 -6.77
N LEU A 168 7.44 -5.31 -6.11
CA LEU A 168 7.84 -5.37 -4.70
C LEU A 168 6.94 -4.42 -3.90
N ILE A 169 6.34 -4.94 -2.82
CA ILE A 169 5.38 -4.18 -2.03
C ILE A 169 6.07 -3.55 -0.83
N LEU A 170 6.02 -2.23 -0.75
CA LEU A 170 6.53 -1.49 0.41
C LEU A 170 5.39 -1.25 1.38
N GLN A 171 5.70 -1.37 2.66
CA GLN A 171 4.71 -1.26 3.72
C GLN A 171 4.73 0.12 4.36
N ARG A 172 3.59 0.55 4.88
CA ARG A 172 3.53 1.74 5.74
C ARG A 172 4.51 1.54 6.89
N LEU A 173 5.17 2.63 7.30
CA LEU A 173 6.07 2.56 8.44
C LEU A 173 5.23 2.44 9.72
N ASP A 174 5.59 1.48 10.58
CA ASP A 174 4.93 1.34 11.88
C ASP A 174 5.51 2.33 12.89
N HIS A 175 4.97 2.34 14.10
CA HIS A 175 5.46 3.26 15.14
C HIS A 175 6.95 3.08 15.44
N UNK A 176 7.37 2.12 15.39
CA UNK A 176 8.66 1.80 15.62
C UNK A 176 9.54 2.39 14.64
N ALA A 177 9.17 2.05 13.47
CA ALA A 177 9.96 2.59 12.36
C ALA A 177 9.97 4.13 12.34
N LEU A 178 8.79 4.73 12.52
CA LEU A 178 8.68 6.19 12.56
C LEU A 178 9.48 6.78 13.72
N GLY A 179 9.46 6.12 14.88
CA GLY A 179 10.27 6.54 16.02
C GLY A 179 11.77 6.52 15.70
N GLN A 180 12.22 5.52 14.96
CA GLN A 180 13.62 5.43 14.52
C GLN A 180 14.00 6.60 13.61
N LEU A 181 13.08 7.04 12.73
CA LEU A 181 13.32 8.21 11.90
C LEU A 181 13.53 9.45 12.75
N LEU A 182 12.69 9.64 13.78
CA LEU A 182 12.86 10.76 14.70
C LEU A 182 14.16 10.65 15.48
N ASP A 183 14.55 9.43 15.90
CA ASP A 183 15.84 9.22 16.58
C ASP A 183 16.99 9.70 15.69
N ARG A 184 16.95 9.39 14.40
CA ARG A 184 17.98 9.85 13.46
C ARG A 184 17.96 11.38 13.32
N ALA A 185 16.78 11.98 13.25
CA ALA A 185 16.66 13.43 13.17
C ALA A 185 17.25 14.09 14.42
N GLU A 186 16.95 13.53 15.58
CA GLU A 186 17.44 14.06 16.85
C GLU A 186 18.95 13.89 17.01
N LYS A 187 19.50 12.82 16.45
CA LYS A 187 20.95 12.61 16.44
C LYS A 187 21.65 13.67 15.59
N LEU A 188 21.03 14.08 14.49
CA LEU A 188 21.60 15.08 13.59
C LEU A 188 21.38 16.52 14.10
N GLU A 189 20.17 16.85 14.55
CA GLU A 189 19.74 18.22 14.83
C GLU A 189 19.58 18.52 16.31
N GLY A 190 19.67 17.51 17.18
CA GLY A 190 19.39 17.66 18.61
C GLY A 190 17.99 17.27 18.97
N PRO A 191 17.67 17.26 20.27
CA PRO A 191 16.35 16.84 20.72
C PRO A 191 15.24 17.71 20.12
N LEU A 192 14.15 17.08 19.72
CA LEU A 192 12.96 17.82 19.32
C LEU A 192 12.38 18.59 20.53
N PRO A 193 11.82 19.78 20.30
CA PRO A 193 11.23 20.56 21.40
C PRO A 193 9.84 20.02 21.78
N LEU A 194 9.78 18.77 22.19
CA LEU A 194 8.54 18.06 22.49
C LEU A 194 8.68 17.26 23.78
N THR A 195 7.59 17.22 24.55
CA THR A 195 7.52 16.26 25.64
C THR A 195 7.47 14.84 25.04
N PRO A 196 7.80 13.80 25.84
CA PRO A 196 7.68 12.43 25.31
C PRO A 196 6.28 12.11 24.77
N GLU A 197 5.24 12.61 25.43
CA GLU A 197 3.86 12.41 25.01
C GLU A 197 3.57 13.09 23.66
N ALA A 198 4.11 14.31 23.48
CA ALA A 198 3.95 15.05 22.22
C ALA A 198 4.71 14.35 21.09
N ARG A 199 5.89 13.81 21.40
CA ARG A 199 6.68 13.06 20.42
C ARG A 199 5.91 11.83 19.92
N ASP A 200 5.31 11.08 20.82
CA ASP A 200 4.48 9.93 20.48
C ASP A 200 3.26 10.38 19.66
N ALA A 201 2.65 11.52 20.01
CA ALA A 201 1.52 12.05 19.26
C ALA A 201 1.92 12.45 17.83
N LEU A 202 3.11 13.03 17.67
CA LEU A 202 3.63 13.37 16.35
C LEU A 202 3.81 12.12 15.48
N VAL A 203 4.40 11.07 16.05
CA VAL A 203 4.59 9.79 15.36
C VAL A 203 3.23 9.23 14.92
N ALA A 204 2.26 9.24 15.82
CA ALA A 204 0.92 8.72 15.50
C ALA A 204 0.27 9.50 14.36
N SER A 205 0.44 10.83 14.36
CA SER A 205 -0.19 11.71 13.36
C SER A 205 0.40 11.48 11.94
N ALA A 206 1.60 10.95 11.85
CA ALA A 206 2.23 10.69 10.56
C ALA A 206 1.59 9.52 9.82
N ASP A 207 0.94 8.63 10.54
CA ASP A 207 0.15 7.55 9.94
C ASP A 207 0.93 6.77 8.88
N GLY A 208 2.14 6.38 9.23
CA GLY A 208 2.98 5.55 8.37
C GLY A 208 3.81 6.28 7.32
N ASP A 209 3.69 7.60 7.23
CA ASP A 209 4.39 8.40 6.21
C ASP A 209 5.63 9.06 6.82
N GLY A 210 6.80 8.48 6.52
CA GLY A 210 8.07 8.99 7.05
C GLY A 210 8.44 10.37 6.54
N ARG A 211 8.13 10.68 5.28
CA ARG A 211 8.43 12.00 4.73
C ARG A 211 7.60 13.08 5.41
N PHE A 212 6.31 12.80 5.61
CA PHE A 212 5.44 13.72 6.34
C PHE A 212 5.99 13.96 7.74
N LEU A 213 6.38 12.90 8.44
CA LEU A 213 6.93 13.00 9.80
C LEU A 213 8.16 13.92 9.83
N LEU A 214 9.10 13.71 8.92
CA LEU A 214 10.33 14.49 8.87
C LEU A 214 10.07 15.95 8.50
N ASN A 215 9.09 16.20 7.63
CA ASN A 215 8.71 17.58 7.30
C ASN A 215 8.14 18.30 8.53
N GLN A 216 7.33 17.61 9.35
CA GLN A 216 6.81 18.17 10.58
C GLN A 216 7.93 18.43 11.58
N ALA A 217 8.87 17.49 11.71
CA ALA A 217 10.03 17.65 12.58
C ALA A 217 10.86 18.87 12.16
N GLU A 218 11.07 19.06 10.87
CA GLU A 218 11.81 20.20 10.34
C GLU A 218 11.13 21.54 10.70
N THR A 219 9.81 21.57 10.57
CA THR A 219 9.03 22.75 10.98
C THR A 219 9.26 23.09 12.45
N LEU A 220 9.30 22.07 13.30
CA LEU A 220 9.54 22.24 14.73
C LEU A 220 10.96 22.75 15.01
N TYR A 221 11.98 22.20 14.32
CA TYR A 221 13.35 22.65 14.49
C TYR A 221 13.53 24.10 14.05
N ASN A 222 12.88 24.49 12.95
CA ASN A 222 13.03 25.85 12.41
C ASN A 222 12.27 26.91 13.21
N ALA A 223 11.36 26.51 14.09
CA ALA A 223 10.53 27.44 14.83
C ALA A 223 11.21 28.04 16.05
N GLN A 224 12.38 27.55 16.45
CA GLN A 224 13.13 28.08 17.62
C GLN A 224 12.31 28.06 18.90
N ILE A 225 11.69 26.90 19.18
CA ILE A 225 10.84 26.70 20.36
C ILE A 225 11.72 26.56 21.60
N GLU A 226 11.51 27.40 22.62
CA GLU A 226 12.34 27.38 23.81
C GLU A 226 11.97 26.30 24.82
N GLU A 227 10.66 26.05 24.99
CA GLU A 227 10.20 25.05 25.95
C GLU A 227 9.48 23.93 25.21
N PRO A 228 9.71 22.68 25.63
CA PRO A 228 9.07 21.55 24.96
C PRO A 228 7.55 21.68 24.91
N LEU A 229 6.99 21.44 23.75
CA LEU A 229 5.53 21.47 23.56
C LEU A 229 4.91 20.18 24.10
N ASP A 230 3.80 20.33 24.78
CA ASP A 230 2.94 19.18 25.10
C ASP A 230 2.04 18.87 23.89
N PRO A 231 1.27 17.79 23.93
CA PRO A 231 0.43 17.43 22.78
C PRO A 231 -0.53 18.55 22.34
N ALA A 232 -1.10 19.29 23.29
CA ALA A 232 -2.00 20.39 22.96
C ALA A 232 -1.30 21.54 22.23
N UNK A 233 -0.21 21.69 22.60
CA UNK A 233 0.54 22.68 22.09
C UNK A 233 1.04 22.39 20.78
N LEU A 234 1.45 21.20 20.70
CA LEU A 234 1.88 20.69 19.42
C LEU A 234 0.75 20.80 18.37
N GLY A 235 -0.44 20.39 18.74
CA GLY A 235 -1.60 20.49 17.84
C GLY A 235 -1.85 21.90 17.36
N LYS A 236 -1.77 22.85 18.26
CA LYS A 236 -1.93 24.27 17.92
C LYS A 236 -0.81 24.75 16.99
N PHE A 237 0.42 24.35 17.28
CA PHE A 237 1.58 24.74 16.48
C PHE A 237 1.48 24.21 15.06
N LEU A 238 1.08 22.95 14.89
CA LEU A 238 0.96 22.32 13.58
C LEU A 238 -0.36 22.63 12.90
N GLN A 239 -1.29 23.30 13.61
CA GLN A 239 -2.62 23.63 13.11
C GLN A 239 -3.39 22.37 12.72
N ARG A 240 -3.20 21.31 13.51
CA ARG A 240 -3.90 20.06 13.28
C ARG A 240 -4.04 19.30 14.59
N ARG A 241 -4.97 18.38 14.59
CA ARG A 241 -5.23 17.55 15.74
C ARG A 241 -4.11 16.52 15.92
N VAL A 242 -3.64 16.37 17.15
CA VAL A 242 -2.64 15.34 17.48
C VAL A 242 -3.16 14.46 18.61
N ALA A 243 -2.90 13.16 18.48
CA ALA A 243 -3.35 12.19 19.45
C ALA A 243 -2.59 12.32 20.77
N VAL A 244 -3.33 12.20 21.88
CA VAL A 244 -2.74 12.16 23.21
C VAL A 244 -2.86 10.74 23.75
N TYR A 245 -1.72 10.08 23.92
CA TYR A 245 -1.68 8.71 24.43
C TYR A 245 -1.01 8.67 25.79
N ASP A 246 -1.37 7.69 26.61
CA ASP A 246 -0.68 7.41 27.85
C ASP A 246 0.79 7.05 27.57
N LYS A 247 1.64 7.22 28.57
CA LYS A 247 3.08 7.04 28.46
C LYS A 247 3.50 5.69 27.87
N ASP A 248 2.65 4.71 27.98
CA ASP A 248 2.89 3.41 27.40
C ASP A 248 2.20 3.33 26.05
N ARG A 249 2.94 2.93 25.02
CA ARG A 249 2.38 2.67 23.69
C ARG A 249 1.21 1.69 23.75
N GLU A 250 1.09 0.96 24.85
CA GLU A 250 -0.01 0.04 25.10
C GLU A 250 -1.36 0.73 25.15
N GLY A 251 -1.42 1.99 25.61
CA GLY A 251 -2.67 2.73 25.72
C GLY A 251 -3.40 2.85 24.37
N HIS A 252 -2.66 3.20 23.31
CA HIS A 252 -3.21 3.32 21.97
C HIS A 252 -3.76 1.97 21.47
N TYR A 253 -2.93 0.92 21.57
CA TYR A 253 -3.33 -0.41 21.10
C TYR A 253 -4.47 -0.97 21.93
N ASN A 254 -4.50 -0.67 23.23
CA ASN A 254 -5.57 -1.13 24.11
C ASN A 254 -6.91 -0.49 23.75
N LEU A 255 -6.92 0.81 23.44
CA LEU A 255 -8.17 1.49 23.08
C LEU A 255 -8.69 1.02 21.71
N ILE A 256 -7.81 0.86 20.72
CA ILE A 256 -8.19 0.32 19.40
C ILE A 256 -8.72 -1.10 19.55
N SER A 257 -8.02 -1.93 20.32
CA SER A 257 -8.45 -3.31 20.57
C SER A 257 -9.78 -3.36 21.31
N ALA A 258 -9.98 -2.49 22.29
CA ALA A 258 -11.22 -2.42 23.04
C ALA A 258 -12.39 -1.99 22.12
N LEU A 259 -12.16 -1.01 21.26
CA LEU A 259 -13.16 -0.58 20.28
C LEU A 259 -13.54 -1.74 19.35
N HIS A 260 -12.54 -2.42 18.79
CA HIS A 260 -12.78 -3.52 17.85
C HIS A 260 -13.58 -4.64 18.53
N LYS A 261 -13.20 -5.00 19.76
CA LYS A 261 -13.88 -6.07 20.52
C LYS A 261 -15.29 -5.65 20.89
N ALA A 262 -15.50 -4.38 21.27
CA ALA A 262 -16.83 -3.89 21.63
C ALA A 262 -17.77 -3.91 20.42
N VAL A 263 -17.28 -3.50 19.25
CA VAL A 263 -18.04 -3.55 17.99
C VAL A 263 -18.38 -5.00 17.65
N ARG A 264 -17.39 -5.87 17.70
CA ARG A 264 -17.57 -7.31 17.42
C ARG A 264 -18.58 -7.92 18.40
N GLY A 265 -18.55 -7.48 19.64
CA GLY A 265 -19.46 -7.96 20.68
C GLY A 265 -20.84 -7.29 20.67
N SER A 266 -21.10 -6.41 19.71
CA SER A 266 -22.40 -5.74 19.56
C SER A 266 -22.78 -4.88 20.76
N ASP A 267 -21.77 -4.29 21.41
CA ASP A 267 -21.99 -3.36 22.53
C ASP A 267 -21.82 -1.94 21.98
N VAL A 268 -22.94 -1.33 21.56
CA VAL A 268 -22.90 -0.01 20.94
C VAL A 268 -22.44 1.06 21.94
N GLN A 269 -22.85 0.95 23.20
CA GLN A 269 -22.50 1.96 24.20
C GLN A 269 -21.01 1.95 24.50
N ALA A 270 -20.42 0.76 24.70
CA ALA A 270 -18.97 0.64 24.92
C ALA A 270 -18.19 1.06 23.67
N SER A 271 -18.69 0.71 22.47
CA SER A 271 -18.04 1.11 21.22
C SER A 271 -17.96 2.63 21.09
N LEU A 272 -19.05 3.30 21.37
CA LEU A 272 -19.09 4.77 21.32
C LEU A 272 -18.18 5.37 22.37
N TYR A 273 -18.11 4.78 23.56
CA TYR A 273 -17.23 5.26 24.60
C TYR A 273 -15.75 5.20 24.18
N TYR A 274 -15.31 4.06 23.63
CA TYR A 274 -13.91 3.94 23.22
C TYR A 274 -13.59 4.80 22.01
N LEU A 275 -14.53 4.94 21.07
CA LEU A 275 -14.34 5.87 19.96
C LEU A 275 -14.22 7.31 20.45
N ALA A 276 -15.10 7.69 21.37
CA ALA A 276 -15.06 9.05 21.96
C ALA A 276 -13.76 9.29 22.72
N ARG A 277 -13.28 8.29 23.49
CA ARG A 277 -12.00 8.36 24.18
C ARG A 277 -10.87 8.74 23.24
N MET A 278 -10.82 8.05 22.08
CA MET A 278 -9.75 8.31 21.13
C MET A 278 -9.92 9.65 20.42
N LEU A 279 -11.13 10.00 20.01
CA LEU A 279 -11.37 11.28 19.34
C LEU A 279 -11.09 12.47 20.25
N THR A 280 -11.54 12.41 21.51
CA THR A 280 -11.29 13.52 22.45
C THR A 280 -9.84 13.61 22.87
N ALA A 281 -9.10 12.49 22.82
CA ALA A 281 -7.66 12.49 23.10
C ALA A 281 -6.85 13.02 21.92
N GLY A 282 -7.48 13.27 20.76
CA GLY A 282 -6.80 13.84 19.60
C GLY A 282 -6.36 12.81 18.56
N GLU A 283 -6.83 11.57 18.66
CA GLU A 283 -6.51 10.56 17.65
C GLU A 283 -6.94 11.03 16.27
N GLU A 284 -6.11 10.76 15.27
CA GLU A 284 -6.40 11.14 13.89
C GLU A 284 -7.69 10.46 13.41
N PRO A 285 -8.73 11.23 13.02
CA PRO A 285 -9.98 10.61 12.57
C PRO A 285 -9.80 9.69 11.38
N ARG A 286 -8.88 9.98 10.47
CA ARG A 286 -8.63 9.11 9.31
C ARG A 286 -8.15 7.72 9.73
N PHE A 287 -7.31 7.65 10.75
CA PHE A 287 -6.86 6.36 11.30
C PHE A 287 -8.05 5.58 11.84
N LEU A 288 -8.94 6.26 12.59
CA LEU A 288 -10.13 5.61 13.13
C LEU A 288 -11.06 5.16 12.01
N ALA A 289 -11.20 5.96 10.96
CA ALA A 289 -12.00 5.58 9.80
C ALA A 289 -11.47 4.29 9.16
N ARG A 290 -10.14 4.15 9.04
CA ARG A 290 -9.54 2.92 8.52
C ARG A 290 -9.90 1.71 9.38
N ARG A 291 -9.86 1.88 10.69
CA ARG A 291 -10.20 0.79 11.61
C ARG A 291 -11.66 0.38 11.49
N LEU A 292 -12.55 1.36 11.33
CA LEU A 292 -13.97 1.07 11.13
C LEU A 292 -14.22 0.33 9.81
N VAL A 293 -13.53 0.73 8.74
CA VAL A 293 -13.62 0.02 7.45
C VAL A 293 -13.16 -1.44 7.62
N ARG A 294 -12.05 -1.65 8.34
CA ARG A 294 -11.55 -3.01 8.61
C ARG A 294 -12.57 -3.83 9.38
N MET A 295 -13.19 -3.25 10.42
CA MET A 295 -14.22 -3.93 11.19
C MET A 295 -15.41 -4.30 10.32
N ALA A 296 -15.80 -3.43 9.38
CA ALA A 296 -16.92 -3.68 8.48
C ALA A 296 -16.73 -4.95 7.65
N VAL A 297 -15.51 -5.19 7.17
CA VAL A 297 -15.25 -6.37 6.33
C VAL A 297 -14.88 -7.60 7.15
N GLU A 298 -14.22 -7.41 8.30
CA GLU A 298 -13.78 -8.54 9.13
C GLU A 298 -14.92 -9.13 9.95
N ASP A 299 -15.74 -8.29 10.60
CA ASP A 299 -16.69 -8.75 11.62
C ASP A 299 -18.14 -8.67 11.21
N ILE A 300 -18.47 -7.85 10.21
CA ILE A 300 -19.85 -7.80 9.67
C ILE A 300 -19.89 -8.56 8.34
N GLY A 301 -18.99 -8.24 7.42
CA GLY A 301 -18.89 -8.94 6.15
C GLY A 301 -20.24 -9.02 5.43
N MET A 302 -20.57 -10.21 5.01
CA MET A 302 -21.81 -10.45 4.25
C MET A 302 -23.07 -10.57 5.12
N ALA A 303 -22.94 -10.53 6.44
CA ALA A 303 -24.14 -10.43 7.27
C ALA A 303 -24.86 -9.12 7.00
N ASP A 304 -24.12 -8.06 6.66
CA ASP A 304 -24.68 -6.79 6.22
C ASP A 304 -23.70 -6.11 5.27
N PRO A 305 -23.82 -6.34 3.95
CA PRO A 305 -22.87 -5.75 3.00
C PRO A 305 -22.86 -4.23 2.98
N GLN A 306 -23.92 -3.57 3.47
CA GLN A 306 -23.96 -2.11 3.55
C GLN A 306 -22.96 -1.55 4.57
N ALA A 307 -22.45 -2.37 5.49
CA ALA A 307 -21.51 -1.89 6.50
C ALA A 307 -20.27 -1.25 5.87
N LEU A 308 -19.69 -1.89 4.86
CA LEU A 308 -18.53 -1.34 4.16
C LEU A 308 -18.87 -0.02 3.46
N VAL A 309 -20.02 0.04 2.80
CA VAL A 309 -20.47 1.25 2.10
C VAL A 309 -20.67 2.40 3.09
N GLN A 310 -21.27 2.13 4.24
CA GLN A 310 -21.51 3.15 5.27
C GLN A 310 -20.18 3.68 5.83
N CYS A 311 -19.21 2.81 6.03
CA CYS A 311 -17.90 3.24 6.56
C CYS A 311 -17.13 4.07 5.54
N MET A 312 -17.19 3.72 4.26
CA MET A 312 -16.54 4.51 3.22
C MET A 312 -17.21 5.86 3.06
N ALA A 313 -18.53 5.91 3.14
CA ALA A 313 -19.27 7.18 3.11
C ALA A 313 -18.89 8.06 4.31
N ALA A 314 -18.73 7.46 5.49
CA ALA A 314 -18.33 8.19 6.70
C ALA A 314 -16.92 8.75 6.56
N LYS A 315 -16.00 7.98 5.95
CA LYS A 315 -14.64 8.47 5.68
C LYS A 315 -14.70 9.69 4.77
N ASP A 316 -15.45 9.62 3.70
CA ASP A 316 -15.61 10.72 2.75
C ASP A 316 -16.24 11.95 3.44
N ALA A 317 -17.22 11.76 4.29
CA ALA A 317 -17.81 12.85 5.05
C ALA A 317 -16.82 13.53 6.00
N UNK A 318 -16.04 12.71 6.57
CA UNK A 318 -15.10 13.18 7.42
C UNK A 318 -14.24 14.09 6.80
N GLU A 319 -13.75 13.70 5.61
CA GLU A 319 -12.83 14.49 4.80
C GLU A 319 -13.49 15.78 4.27
N PHE A 320 -14.74 15.64 3.89
CA PHE A 320 -15.49 16.77 3.34
C PHE A 320 -15.81 17.84 4.40
N LEU A 321 -16.24 17.42 5.57
CA LEU A 321 -16.65 18.35 6.63
C LEU A 321 -15.48 18.85 7.49
N GLY A 322 -14.48 18.00 7.70
CA GLY A 322 -13.39 18.29 8.60
C GLY A 322 -13.79 18.15 10.06
N SER A 323 -12.78 18.22 10.95
CA SER A 323 -13.02 18.15 12.40
C SER A 323 -13.39 19.52 12.92
N PRO A 324 -14.25 19.62 13.91
CA PRO A 324 -14.90 18.51 14.63
C PRO A 324 -16.19 18.03 13.98
N GLU A 325 -16.71 18.73 13.01
CA GLU A 325 -18.04 18.48 12.43
C GLU A 325 -18.14 17.08 11.80
N GLY A 326 -17.12 16.67 11.06
CA GLY A 326 -17.10 15.40 10.35
C GLY A 326 -17.00 14.18 11.27
N GLU A 327 -16.61 14.37 12.52
CA GLU A 327 -16.53 13.26 13.47
C GLU A 327 -17.88 12.60 13.73
N LEU A 328 -18.97 13.34 13.57
CA LEU A 328 -20.31 12.78 13.72
C LEU A 328 -20.54 11.64 12.71
N ALA A 329 -19.98 11.73 11.51
CA ALA A 329 -20.11 10.66 10.52
C ALA A 329 -19.41 9.39 11.01
N LEU A 330 -18.24 9.52 11.68
CA LEU A 330 -17.55 8.36 12.26
C LEU A 330 -18.36 7.73 13.40
N VAL A 331 -18.98 8.58 14.21
CA VAL A 331 -19.88 8.12 15.30
C VAL A 331 -21.03 7.32 14.71
N GLN A 332 -21.63 7.82 13.63
CA GLN A 332 -22.72 7.11 12.96
C GLN A 332 -22.26 5.77 12.41
N ALA A 333 -21.10 5.73 11.74
CA ALA A 333 -20.56 4.47 11.22
C ALA A 333 -20.29 3.46 12.33
N CYS A 334 -19.70 3.92 13.44
CA CYS A 334 -19.46 3.06 14.60
C CYS A 334 -20.76 2.49 15.15
N THR A 335 -21.80 3.32 15.26
CA THR A 335 -23.12 2.91 15.71
C THR A 335 -23.68 1.83 14.77
N TYR A 336 -23.54 2.06 13.48
CA TYR A 336 -24.01 1.09 12.47
C TYR A 336 -23.31 -0.26 12.64
N LEU A 337 -22.00 -0.26 12.76
CA LEU A 337 -21.22 -1.49 12.90
C LEU A 337 -21.58 -2.25 14.17
N ALA A 338 -21.69 -1.52 15.29
CA ALA A 338 -21.97 -2.16 16.58
C ALA A 338 -23.36 -2.78 16.63
N THR A 339 -24.29 -2.25 15.83
CA THR A 339 -25.68 -2.75 15.81
C THR A 339 -25.98 -3.66 14.62
N ALA A 340 -25.02 -3.86 13.72
CA ALA A 340 -25.19 -4.73 12.56
C ALA A 340 -25.09 -6.20 12.97
N PRO A 341 -25.75 -7.10 12.22
CA PRO A 341 -25.49 -8.53 12.44
C PRO A 341 -24.02 -8.85 12.14
N LYS A 342 -23.47 -9.82 12.84
CA LYS A 342 -22.04 -10.13 12.81
C LYS A 342 -21.76 -11.43 12.05
N SER A 343 -20.72 -11.40 11.23
CA SER A 343 -20.18 -12.60 10.58
C SER A 343 -18.73 -12.36 10.21
N ASN A 344 -17.87 -13.33 10.54
CA ASN A 344 -16.50 -13.32 10.05
C ASN A 344 -16.28 -14.38 8.96
N ALA A 345 -17.35 -14.83 8.32
CA ALA A 345 -17.27 -15.93 7.33
C ALA A 345 -16.38 -15.56 6.14
N VAL A 346 -16.48 -14.31 5.65
CA VAL A 346 -15.63 -13.85 4.55
C VAL A 346 -14.16 -13.77 4.99
N TYR A 347 -13.90 -13.30 6.19
CA TYR A 347 -12.54 -13.24 6.75
C TYR A 347 -11.93 -14.65 6.81
N LYS A 348 -12.69 -15.63 7.31
CA LYS A 348 -12.23 -17.03 7.34
C LYS A 348 -12.02 -17.56 5.93
N ALA A 349 -12.91 -17.22 5.00
CA ALA A 349 -12.80 -17.65 3.61
C ALA A 349 -11.52 -17.12 2.97
N GLN A 350 -11.17 -15.87 3.25
CA GLN A 350 -9.92 -15.30 2.74
C GLN A 350 -8.70 -16.09 3.26
N LYS A 351 -8.64 -16.33 4.56
CA LYS A 351 -7.52 -17.08 5.16
C LYS A 351 -7.38 -18.45 4.52
N ALA A 352 -8.49 -19.17 4.41
CA ALA A 352 -8.47 -20.55 3.90
C ALA A 352 -8.14 -20.60 2.42
N SER A 353 -8.73 -19.71 1.61
CA SER A 353 -8.47 -19.70 0.17
C SER A 353 -7.06 -19.25 -0.16
N PHE A 354 -6.52 -18.26 0.57
CA PHE A 354 -5.14 -17.82 0.38
C PHE A 354 -4.16 -18.93 0.75
N LYS A 355 -4.45 -19.69 1.81
CA LYS A 355 -3.62 -20.84 2.18
C LYS A 355 -3.60 -21.89 1.07
N SER A 356 -4.79 -22.26 0.54
CA SER A 356 -4.88 -23.19 -0.58
C SER A 356 -4.10 -22.68 -1.80
N ALA A 357 -4.25 -21.40 -2.12
CA ALA A 357 -3.58 -20.80 -3.27
C ALA A 357 -2.06 -20.87 -3.15
N ARG A 358 -1.53 -20.64 -1.95
CA ARG A 358 -0.09 -20.75 -1.71
C ARG A 358 0.40 -22.20 -1.89
N GLU A 359 -0.42 -23.18 -1.48
CA GLU A 359 -0.05 -24.60 -1.54
C GLU A 359 -0.21 -25.18 -2.94
N THR A 360 -1.06 -24.59 -3.78
CA THR A 360 -1.43 -25.14 -5.09
C THR A 360 -1.25 -24.13 -6.23
N GLY A 361 -0.33 -23.21 -6.09
CA GLY A 361 -0.21 -22.05 -6.99
C GLY A 361 0.12 -22.37 -8.45
N SER A 362 0.58 -23.58 -8.73
CA SER A 362 0.97 -23.97 -10.09
C SER A 362 -0.10 -24.78 -10.83
N LEU A 363 -1.20 -25.14 -10.17
CA LEU A 363 -2.25 -25.95 -10.82
C LEU A 363 -3.02 -25.12 -11.85
N MET A 364 -3.26 -25.71 -13.01
CA MET A 364 -4.02 -25.05 -14.08
C MET A 364 -5.52 -25.20 -13.86
N PRO A 365 -6.32 -24.20 -14.26
CA PRO A 365 -7.76 -24.40 -14.28
C PRO A 365 -8.14 -25.56 -15.23
N PRO A 366 -9.31 -26.18 -15.05
CA PRO A 366 -9.72 -27.24 -15.96
C PRO A 366 -9.93 -26.68 -17.36
N GLN A 367 -9.74 -27.55 -18.36
CA GLN A 367 -9.76 -27.12 -19.77
C GLN A 367 -11.09 -26.52 -20.20
N ASN A 368 -12.20 -26.98 -19.61
CA ASN A 368 -13.53 -26.51 -20.00
C ASN A 368 -13.74 -25.02 -19.77
N ILE A 369 -12.99 -24.39 -18.83
CA ILE A 369 -13.14 -22.96 -18.56
C ILE A 369 -11.98 -22.12 -19.08
N LEU A 370 -11.01 -22.73 -19.75
CA LEU A 370 -9.90 -21.94 -20.34
C LEU A 370 -10.36 -21.28 -21.63
N ASN A 371 -10.02 -20.01 -21.80
CA ASN A 371 -10.31 -19.29 -23.04
C ASN A 371 -9.50 -19.89 -24.21
N ALA A 372 -10.14 -20.01 -25.36
CA ALA A 372 -9.52 -20.58 -26.54
C ALA A 372 -9.54 -19.57 -27.71
N PRO A 373 -8.82 -18.43 -27.61
CA PRO A 373 -8.87 -17.42 -28.66
C PRO A 373 -8.16 -17.83 -29.95
N THR A 374 -7.30 -18.86 -29.92
CA THR A 374 -6.60 -19.34 -31.10
C THR A 374 -7.06 -20.73 -31.46
N LYS A 375 -6.89 -21.13 -32.75
CA LYS A 375 -7.19 -22.46 -33.23
C LYS A 375 -6.37 -23.52 -32.47
N LEU A 376 -5.08 -23.21 -32.21
CA LEU A 376 -4.21 -24.11 -31.47
C LEU A 376 -4.76 -24.39 -30.08
N MET A 377 -5.22 -23.36 -29.37
CA MET A 377 -5.80 -23.53 -28.03
C MET A 377 -7.05 -24.38 -28.07
N LYS A 378 -7.91 -24.22 -29.10
CA LYS A 378 -9.10 -25.06 -29.30
C LYS A 378 -8.70 -26.51 -29.59
N ASP A 379 -7.67 -26.71 -30.43
CA ASP A 379 -7.20 -28.03 -30.82
C ASP A 379 -6.64 -28.81 -29.64
N ILE A 380 -6.02 -28.12 -28.63
CA ILE A 380 -5.50 -28.80 -27.43
C ILE A 380 -6.55 -28.91 -26.32
N GLY A 381 -7.79 -28.48 -26.57
CA GLY A 381 -8.91 -28.75 -25.69
C GLY A 381 -9.36 -27.59 -24.82
N TYR A 382 -8.78 -26.41 -24.96
CA TYR A 382 -9.20 -25.24 -24.16
C TYR A 382 -10.65 -24.88 -24.49
N GLY A 383 -11.48 -24.76 -23.47
CA GLY A 383 -12.89 -24.44 -23.60
C GLY A 383 -13.77 -25.62 -23.95
N SER A 384 -13.18 -26.79 -24.16
CA SER A 384 -13.94 -28.03 -24.49
C SER A 384 -14.84 -28.39 -23.30
N GLY A 385 -16.12 -28.57 -23.57
CA GLY A 385 -17.09 -28.93 -22.56
C GLY A 385 -17.63 -27.77 -21.74
N TYR A 386 -17.31 -26.50 -22.12
CA TYR A 386 -17.81 -25.34 -21.42
C TYR A 386 -19.31 -25.18 -21.58
N SER A 387 -20.01 -24.95 -20.44
CA SER A 387 -21.44 -24.68 -20.41
C SER A 387 -21.65 -23.23 -19.95
N TYR A 388 -22.28 -22.41 -20.81
CA TYR A 388 -22.58 -21.03 -20.45
C TYR A 388 -23.76 -21.03 -19.51
N ASP A 389 -23.56 -20.55 -18.28
CA ASP A 389 -24.57 -20.66 -17.21
C ASP A 389 -25.89 -19.97 -17.54
N HIS A 390 -25.85 -18.85 -18.26
CA HIS A 390 -27.07 -18.15 -18.66
C HIS A 390 -27.94 -18.96 -19.63
N ASP A 391 -27.36 -19.96 -20.31
CA ASP A 391 -28.12 -20.86 -21.19
C ASP A 391 -28.82 -21.99 -20.40
N ALA A 392 -28.43 -22.19 -19.14
CA ALA A 392 -29.08 -23.18 -18.30
C ALA A 392 -30.43 -22.67 -17.81
N GLU A 393 -31.38 -23.60 -17.62
CA GLU A 393 -32.74 -23.28 -17.21
C GLU A 393 -32.83 -22.39 -15.96
N SER A 394 -31.95 -22.62 -14.98
CA SER A 394 -31.93 -21.88 -13.72
C SER A 394 -30.77 -20.89 -13.64
N GLY A 395 -30.07 -20.64 -14.75
CA GLY A 395 -28.87 -19.83 -14.76
C GLY A 395 -27.69 -20.47 -14.04
N PHE A 396 -27.70 -21.81 -13.97
CA PHE A 396 -26.74 -22.55 -13.17
C PHE A 396 -26.39 -23.87 -13.90
N SER A 397 -25.15 -23.96 -14.40
CA SER A 397 -24.72 -25.16 -15.15
C SER A 397 -24.32 -26.31 -14.22
N GLY A 398 -23.76 -26.01 -13.07
CA GLY A 398 -23.25 -27.01 -12.14
C GLY A 398 -21.91 -27.60 -12.56
N ASP A 399 -21.21 -26.98 -13.48
CA ASP A 399 -19.90 -27.44 -13.95
C ASP A 399 -18.88 -27.44 -12.81
N ASN A 400 -17.87 -28.29 -12.96
CA ASN A 400 -16.71 -28.30 -12.06
C ASN A 400 -15.69 -27.25 -12.54
N TYR A 401 -15.38 -26.28 -11.69
CA TYR A 401 -14.44 -25.20 -12.01
C TYR A 401 -13.08 -25.36 -11.34
N TRP A 402 -12.89 -26.45 -10.59
CA TRP A 402 -11.64 -26.67 -9.86
C TRP A 402 -10.59 -27.32 -10.76
N PRO A 403 -9.30 -27.05 -10.49
CA PRO A 403 -8.24 -27.83 -11.17
C PRO A 403 -8.48 -29.32 -10.99
N GLU A 404 -8.16 -30.10 -12.02
CA GLU A 404 -8.41 -31.56 -12.01
C GLU A 404 -7.70 -32.26 -10.84
N GLU A 405 -6.53 -31.74 -10.44
CA GLU A 405 -5.71 -32.32 -9.38
C GLU A 405 -6.19 -31.95 -7.98
N MET A 406 -7.25 -31.15 -7.88
CA MET A 406 -7.70 -30.56 -6.60
C MET A 406 -9.13 -30.98 -6.30
N GLU A 407 -9.35 -31.43 -5.07
CA GLU A 407 -10.72 -31.68 -4.60
C GLU A 407 -11.39 -30.33 -4.31
N PRO A 408 -12.67 -30.18 -4.62
CA PRO A 408 -13.38 -28.95 -4.27
C PRO A 408 -13.28 -28.64 -2.78
N GLN A 409 -13.08 -27.37 -2.44
CA GLN A 409 -12.92 -26.91 -1.07
C GLN A 409 -14.15 -26.10 -0.65
N ARG A 410 -14.33 -25.95 0.65
CA ARG A 410 -15.33 -25.06 1.22
C ARG A 410 -14.63 -23.97 2.00
N TYR A 411 -14.49 -22.79 1.39
CA TYR A 411 -13.87 -21.65 2.05
C TYR A 411 -14.90 -20.77 2.72
N TYR A 412 -15.99 -20.51 2.02
CA TYR A 412 -17.02 -19.58 2.51
C TYR A 412 -18.21 -20.39 3.02
N GLU A 413 -18.46 -20.26 4.33
CA GLU A 413 -19.59 -20.91 4.99
C GLU A 413 -20.38 -19.83 5.70
N PRO A 414 -21.49 -19.34 5.09
CA PRO A 414 -22.27 -18.26 5.71
C PRO A 414 -22.86 -18.70 7.05
N VAL A 415 -22.94 -17.74 7.99
CA VAL A 415 -23.66 -17.95 9.23
C VAL A 415 -25.12 -17.58 9.02
N GLU A 416 -25.97 -17.95 9.98
CA GLU A 416 -27.42 -17.67 9.86
C GLU A 416 -27.76 -16.36 10.57
N ARG A 417 -27.10 -15.27 10.16
CA ARG A 417 -27.35 -13.93 10.67
C ARG A 417 -27.42 -12.93 9.52
N GLY A 418 -28.38 -12.03 9.59
CA GLY A 418 -28.54 -10.97 8.61
C GLY A 418 -28.69 -11.50 7.20
N PHE A 419 -28.07 -10.81 6.26
CA PHE A 419 -28.16 -11.17 4.83
C PHE A 419 -27.58 -12.56 4.54
N GLU A 420 -26.69 -13.07 5.38
CA GLU A 420 -26.14 -14.40 5.14
C GLU A 420 -27.19 -15.52 5.27
N ARG A 421 -28.33 -15.25 5.91
CA ARG A 421 -29.45 -16.19 5.87
C ARG A 421 -29.93 -16.41 4.43
N GLU A 422 -30.03 -15.32 3.66
CA GLU A 422 -30.39 -15.40 2.25
C GLU A 422 -29.31 -16.07 1.41
N VAL A 423 -28.06 -15.73 1.68
CA VAL A 423 -26.92 -16.32 0.97
C VAL A 423 -26.89 -17.84 1.20
N LYS A 424 -27.14 -18.28 2.44
CA LYS A 424 -27.16 -19.70 2.78
C LYS A 424 -28.25 -20.42 2.00
N LYS A 425 -29.43 -19.85 1.87
CA LYS A 425 -30.53 -20.44 1.09
C LYS A 425 -30.12 -20.62 -0.37
N ARG A 426 -29.45 -19.63 -0.96
CA ARG A 426 -28.97 -19.69 -2.34
C ARG A 426 -27.94 -20.81 -2.51
N LEU A 427 -26.97 -20.89 -1.60
CA LEU A 427 -25.93 -21.91 -1.67
C LEU A 427 -26.49 -23.30 -1.50
N ASP A 428 -27.42 -23.50 -0.57
CA ASP A 428 -28.07 -24.79 -0.36
C ASP A 428 -28.84 -25.22 -1.60
N TYR A 429 -29.53 -24.28 -2.27
CA TYR A 429 -30.27 -24.55 -3.49
C TYR A 429 -29.32 -24.99 -4.62
N TRP A 430 -28.21 -24.28 -4.81
CA TRP A 430 -27.25 -24.62 -5.84
C TRP A 430 -26.57 -25.97 -5.55
N ASP A 431 -26.27 -26.26 -4.29
CA ASP A 431 -25.72 -27.56 -3.90
C ASP A 431 -26.71 -28.69 -4.20
N LYS A 432 -27.99 -28.46 -3.96
CA LYS A 432 -29.04 -29.40 -4.30
C LYS A 432 -29.06 -29.68 -5.81
N LEU A 433 -28.98 -28.62 -6.63
CA LEU A 433 -28.95 -28.76 -8.08
C LEU A 433 -27.73 -29.56 -8.56
N ARG A 434 -26.57 -29.36 -7.92
CA ARG A 434 -25.37 -30.14 -8.24
C ARG A 434 -25.58 -31.63 -7.98
N ARG A 435 -26.13 -31.96 -6.81
CA ARG A 435 -26.40 -33.34 -6.43
C ARG A 435 -27.39 -34.01 -7.39
N GLU A 436 -28.37 -33.28 -7.87
CA GLU A 436 -29.37 -33.83 -8.82
C GLU A 436 -28.76 -34.13 -10.21
N ARG A 437 -27.64 -33.53 -10.53
CA ARG A 437 -26.95 -33.72 -11.81
C ARG A 437 -25.89 -34.82 -11.77
N GLU A 438 -25.53 -35.33 -10.60
CA GLU A 438 -24.61 -36.44 -10.39
C GLU A 438 -25.35 -37.75 -10.57
#